data_6f1fd3d9420c57d611bacfcf8be1a41a
#
_entry.id   6f1fd3d9420c57d611bacfcf8be1a41a
#
_cell.length_a   1.000
_cell.length_b   1.000
_cell.length_c   1.000
_cell.angle_alpha   90.00
_cell.angle_beta   90.00
_cell.angle_gamma   90.00
#
_symmetry.space_group_name_H-M   'P 1'
#
loop_
_entity.id
_entity.type
_entity.pdbx_description
1 polymer ?
#
loop_
_entity_poly.entity_id
_entity_poly.type
_entity_poly.pdbx_seq_one_letter_code
_entity_poly.pdbx_strand_id
1 'polypeptide(L)'
;MKKMPVLFVGHGSPMNVLDKENPFNQNLSLITQKFAKPKAILMISAHWYSSGLQVTSGEHPEMIYDFYGFPEELSQVQYPAPGSPELAEQVRSLLQPENVGLNPTRGFDHGAWAVLKFLYPDADIPVVQLSLNRLQSAEWHFNLAKKLSALREQGVLII
;
A
#
# COMPACT_ATOMS: atom_id res chain seq x y z
N MET A 1 -18.01 9.28 10.66
CA MET A 1 -16.61 8.91 10.98
C MET A 1 -15.70 10.04 10.53
N LYS A 2 -14.63 10.36 11.27
CA LYS A 2 -13.69 11.39 10.84
C LYS A 2 -12.93 10.92 9.60
N LYS A 3 -12.76 11.78 8.61
CA LYS A 3 -12.07 11.48 7.34
C LYS A 3 -10.64 11.01 7.59
N MET A 4 -10.24 9.87 7.03
CA MET A 4 -8.89 9.33 7.17
C MET A 4 -7.85 10.25 6.51
N PRO A 5 -6.63 10.34 7.05
CA PRO A 5 -5.54 11.07 6.39
C PRO A 5 -5.12 10.38 5.08
N VAL A 6 -4.24 11.04 4.35
CA VAL A 6 -3.39 10.45 3.31
C VAL A 6 -1.96 10.58 3.82
N LEU A 7 -1.17 9.53 3.69
CA LEU A 7 0.24 9.54 4.06
C LEU A 7 1.09 9.44 2.79
N PHE A 8 2.11 10.26 2.70
CA PHE A 8 3.16 10.12 1.70
C PHE A 8 4.46 9.80 2.44
N VAL A 9 4.98 8.58 2.24
CA VAL A 9 6.06 8.02 3.04
C VAL A 9 7.15 7.48 2.14
N GLY A 10 8.40 7.84 2.40
CA GLY A 10 9.56 7.17 1.81
C GLY A 10 9.92 5.92 2.61
N HIS A 11 10.22 4.80 1.94
CA HIS A 11 10.67 3.58 2.62
C HIS A 11 12.20 3.47 2.75
N GLY A 12 12.94 4.30 1.99
CA GLY A 12 14.40 4.27 1.97
C GLY A 12 14.97 2.95 1.44
N SER A 13 16.06 2.48 2.01
CA SER A 13 16.61 1.16 1.70
C SER A 13 15.69 0.05 2.25
N PRO A 14 15.52 -1.07 1.54
CA PRO A 14 14.83 -2.26 2.08
C PRO A 14 15.39 -2.73 3.43
N MET A 15 16.68 -2.50 3.68
CA MET A 15 17.34 -2.82 4.94
C MET A 15 16.78 -2.08 6.15
N ASN A 16 16.14 -0.93 5.94
CA ASN A 16 15.56 -0.15 7.04
C ASN A 16 14.53 -0.95 7.85
N VAL A 17 13.88 -1.94 7.24
CA VAL A 17 12.89 -2.77 7.93
C VAL A 17 13.50 -3.61 9.06
N LEU A 18 14.80 -3.88 9.01
CA LEU A 18 15.53 -4.62 10.03
C LEU A 18 16.02 -3.72 11.19
N ASP A 19 16.05 -2.41 10.99
CA ASP A 19 16.54 -1.43 11.96
C ASP A 19 15.39 -0.84 12.80
N LYS A 20 15.12 -1.48 13.94
CA LYS A 20 14.07 -1.04 14.87
C LYS A 20 14.45 0.22 15.64
N GLU A 21 15.73 0.51 15.76
CA GLU A 21 16.25 1.69 16.47
C GLU A 21 16.27 2.95 15.58
N ASN A 22 16.04 2.78 14.28
CA ASN A 22 15.99 3.91 13.35
C ASN A 22 14.88 4.90 13.74
N PRO A 23 15.23 6.18 14.00
CA PRO A 23 14.24 7.19 14.41
C PRO A 23 13.09 7.36 13.42
N PHE A 24 13.33 7.15 12.13
CA PHE A 24 12.28 7.20 11.12
C PHE A 24 11.23 6.10 11.33
N ASN A 25 11.67 4.86 11.56
CA ASN A 25 10.80 3.72 11.82
C ASN A 25 10.00 3.90 13.12
N GLN A 26 10.64 4.42 14.17
CA GLN A 26 9.98 4.75 15.43
C GLN A 26 8.90 5.82 15.23
N ASN A 27 9.18 6.85 14.44
CA ASN A 27 8.20 7.88 14.13
C ASN A 27 7.02 7.35 13.30
N LEU A 28 7.25 6.41 12.38
CA LEU A 28 6.15 5.74 11.66
C LEU A 28 5.20 5.04 12.63
N SER A 29 5.74 4.35 13.62
CA SER A 29 4.92 3.67 14.65
C SER A 29 4.08 4.65 15.48
N LEU A 30 4.57 5.88 15.69
CA LEU A 30 3.87 6.89 16.47
C LEU A 30 2.79 7.64 15.68
N ILE A 31 2.95 7.79 14.37
CA ILE A 31 2.01 8.58 13.57
C ILE A 31 0.60 8.00 13.58
N THR A 32 0.47 6.68 13.69
CA THR A 32 -0.82 5.98 13.71
C THR A 32 -1.65 6.30 14.96
N GLN A 33 -1.03 6.80 16.01
CA GLN A 33 -1.72 7.22 17.23
C GLN A 33 -2.49 8.54 17.06
N LYS A 34 -2.25 9.27 15.97
CA LYS A 34 -2.87 10.59 15.73
C LYS A 34 -4.25 10.50 15.07
N PHE A 35 -4.66 9.32 14.64
CA PHE A 35 -5.96 9.08 13.98
C PHE A 35 -6.48 7.68 14.30
N ALA A 36 -7.76 7.46 14.02
CA ALA A 36 -8.39 6.17 14.28
C ALA A 36 -7.75 5.05 13.45
N LYS A 37 -7.76 3.81 13.96
CA LYS A 37 -7.34 2.64 13.20
C LYS A 37 -8.19 2.51 11.94
N PRO A 38 -7.58 2.41 10.75
CA PRO A 38 -8.35 2.29 9.51
C PRO A 38 -9.04 0.93 9.41
N LYS A 39 -10.12 0.89 8.64
CA LYS A 39 -10.80 -0.37 8.29
C LYS A 39 -10.08 -1.15 7.21
N ALA A 40 -9.38 -0.44 6.32
CA ALA A 40 -8.55 -0.99 5.26
C ALA A 40 -7.49 0.03 4.83
N ILE A 41 -6.50 -0.42 4.11
CA ILE A 41 -5.42 0.41 3.57
C ILE A 41 -5.38 0.26 2.05
N LEU A 42 -5.39 1.39 1.35
CA LEU A 42 -5.05 1.45 -0.06
C LEU A 42 -3.60 1.93 -0.18
N MET A 43 -2.73 1.04 -0.66
CA MET A 43 -1.30 1.28 -0.81
C MET A 43 -0.94 1.54 -2.25
N ILE A 44 -0.18 2.61 -2.52
CA ILE A 44 0.38 2.89 -3.84
C ILE A 44 1.90 2.87 -3.70
N SER A 45 2.53 1.86 -4.29
CA SER A 45 3.99 1.72 -4.27
C SER A 45 4.59 2.11 -5.62
N ALA A 46 5.69 2.85 -5.58
CA ALA A 46 6.48 3.18 -6.77
C ALA A 46 7.09 1.93 -7.44
N HIS A 47 7.15 0.80 -6.74
CA HIS A 47 7.67 -0.48 -7.25
C HIS A 47 6.67 -1.25 -8.12
N TRP A 48 5.41 -0.82 -8.17
CA TRP A 48 4.45 -1.37 -9.11
C TRP A 48 4.11 -0.37 -10.21
N TYR A 49 4.96 -0.34 -11.19
CA TYR A 49 4.89 0.56 -12.33
C TYR A 49 4.61 -0.24 -13.61
N SER A 50 3.35 -0.34 -13.98
CA SER A 50 2.83 -1.24 -15.02
C SER A 50 2.31 -0.49 -16.25
N SER A 51 2.07 -1.23 -17.34
CA SER A 51 1.36 -0.72 -18.51
C SER A 51 -0.15 -0.78 -18.25
N GLY A 52 -0.74 0.34 -17.88
CA GLY A 52 -2.12 0.41 -17.40
C GLY A 52 -2.22 0.27 -15.87
N LEU A 53 -3.43 0.45 -15.36
CA LEU A 53 -3.70 0.34 -13.93
C LEU A 53 -4.08 -1.09 -13.57
N GLN A 54 -3.58 -1.55 -12.43
CA GLN A 54 -3.97 -2.80 -11.80
C GLN A 54 -4.15 -2.60 -10.30
N VAL A 55 -4.99 -3.42 -9.69
CA VAL A 55 -5.21 -3.45 -8.25
C VAL A 55 -5.17 -4.89 -7.75
N THR A 56 -4.51 -5.14 -6.63
CA THR A 56 -4.49 -6.47 -6.01
C THR A 56 -5.88 -6.84 -5.53
N SER A 57 -6.36 -8.04 -5.88
CA SER A 57 -7.71 -8.49 -5.57
C SER A 57 -7.79 -9.86 -4.89
N GLY A 58 -6.64 -10.44 -4.52
CA GLY A 58 -6.60 -11.69 -3.75
C GLY A 58 -6.98 -11.48 -2.28
N GLU A 59 -7.52 -12.52 -1.64
CA GLU A 59 -7.86 -12.51 -0.21
C GLU A 59 -6.61 -12.63 0.67
N HIS A 60 -5.58 -13.35 0.19
CA HIS A 60 -4.34 -13.63 0.91
C HIS A 60 -3.12 -13.30 0.02
N PRO A 61 -2.82 -12.01 -0.20
CA PRO A 61 -1.67 -11.63 -1.01
C PRO A 61 -0.37 -12.11 -0.39
N GLU A 62 0.51 -12.68 -1.21
CA GLU A 62 1.84 -13.10 -0.78
C GLU A 62 2.79 -11.91 -0.63
N MET A 63 3.94 -12.15 -0.01
CA MET A 63 5.03 -11.18 0.04
C MET A 63 5.84 -11.27 -1.25
N ILE A 64 6.16 -10.10 -1.83
CA ILE A 64 7.11 -10.01 -2.95
C ILE A 64 8.43 -9.47 -2.41
N TYR A 65 9.50 -10.24 -2.58
CA TYR A 65 10.87 -9.84 -2.25
C TYR A 65 11.56 -9.38 -3.53
N ASP A 66 11.18 -8.18 -3.98
CA ASP A 66 11.57 -7.58 -5.27
C ASP A 66 12.94 -6.88 -5.20
N PHE A 67 13.90 -7.51 -4.56
CA PHE A 67 15.28 -7.06 -4.40
C PHE A 67 16.23 -8.26 -4.43
N TYR A 68 17.51 -7.99 -4.65
CA TYR A 68 18.58 -8.99 -4.60
C TYR A 68 19.87 -8.35 -4.08
N GLY A 69 20.82 -9.22 -3.66
CA GLY A 69 22.11 -8.74 -3.13
C GLY A 69 22.06 -8.21 -1.70
N PHE A 70 20.97 -8.48 -0.97
CA PHE A 70 20.81 -8.15 0.44
C PHE A 70 21.01 -9.39 1.33
N PRO A 71 21.26 -9.22 2.64
CA PRO A 71 21.32 -10.33 3.58
C PRO A 71 20.04 -11.17 3.58
N GLU A 72 20.19 -12.47 3.83
CA GLU A 72 19.07 -13.43 3.86
C GLU A 72 17.98 -13.05 4.85
N GLU A 73 18.34 -12.44 5.97
CA GLU A 73 17.42 -11.96 7.00
C GLU A 73 16.31 -11.07 6.44
N LEU A 74 16.62 -10.28 5.41
CA LEU A 74 15.63 -9.42 4.77
C LEU A 74 14.55 -10.22 4.03
N SER A 75 14.93 -11.34 3.43
CA SER A 75 13.99 -12.24 2.75
C SER A 75 13.14 -13.08 3.70
N GLN A 76 13.44 -13.04 5.00
CA GLN A 76 12.67 -13.73 6.04
C GLN A 76 11.63 -12.81 6.71
N VAL A 77 11.63 -11.52 6.38
CA VAL A 77 10.64 -10.57 6.90
C VAL A 77 9.24 -10.99 6.43
N GLN A 78 8.30 -11.07 7.36
CA GLN A 78 6.91 -11.43 7.08
C GLN A 78 5.96 -10.28 7.42
N TYR A 79 4.97 -10.08 6.57
CA TYR A 79 3.84 -9.18 6.78
C TYR A 79 2.56 -9.79 6.20
N PRO A 80 1.94 -10.75 6.90
CA PRO A 80 0.83 -11.55 6.36
C PRO A 80 -0.52 -10.85 6.47
N ALA A 81 -0.61 -9.60 6.01
CA ALA A 81 -1.87 -8.87 6.02
C ALA A 81 -2.87 -9.50 5.04
N PRO A 82 -4.17 -9.55 5.38
CA PRO A 82 -5.19 -9.96 4.44
C PRO A 82 -5.35 -8.94 3.30
N GLY A 83 -5.85 -9.40 2.15
CA GLY A 83 -6.33 -8.55 1.09
C GLY A 83 -7.80 -8.17 1.28
N SER A 84 -8.35 -7.45 0.30
CA SER A 84 -9.77 -7.10 0.26
C SER A 84 -10.27 -7.05 -1.18
N PRO A 85 -10.83 -8.14 -1.71
CA PRO A 85 -11.45 -8.14 -3.04
C PRO A 85 -12.54 -7.07 -3.18
N GLU A 86 -13.29 -6.83 -2.10
CA GLU A 86 -14.34 -5.81 -2.08
C GLU A 86 -13.77 -4.40 -2.28
N LEU A 87 -12.69 -4.04 -1.56
CA LEU A 87 -12.04 -2.75 -1.73
C LEU A 87 -11.40 -2.63 -3.13
N ALA A 88 -10.85 -3.71 -3.67
CA ALA A 88 -10.31 -3.74 -5.03
C ALA A 88 -11.37 -3.39 -6.07
N GLU A 89 -12.57 -3.98 -5.97
CA GLU A 89 -13.71 -3.66 -6.83
C GLU A 89 -14.18 -2.21 -6.66
N GLN A 90 -14.18 -1.72 -5.42
CA GLN A 90 -14.56 -0.34 -5.14
C GLN A 90 -13.56 0.65 -5.77
N VAL A 91 -12.26 0.38 -5.67
CA VAL A 91 -11.21 1.17 -6.33
C VAL A 91 -11.42 1.18 -7.85
N ARG A 92 -11.64 0.00 -8.45
CA ARG A 92 -11.92 -0.13 -9.87
C ARG A 92 -13.14 0.72 -10.29
N SER A 93 -14.21 0.67 -9.53
CA SER A 93 -15.42 1.42 -9.81
C SER A 93 -15.23 2.94 -9.71
N LEU A 94 -14.51 3.40 -8.68
CA LEU A 94 -14.23 4.83 -8.49
C LEU A 94 -13.35 5.42 -9.58
N LEU A 95 -12.47 4.63 -10.16
CA LEU A 95 -11.55 5.09 -11.19
C LEU A 95 -12.13 5.10 -12.60
N GLN A 96 -13.39 4.64 -12.78
CA GLN A 96 -14.07 4.73 -14.06
C GLN A 96 -14.01 6.17 -14.64
N PRO A 97 -13.86 6.37 -15.98
CA PRO A 97 -13.88 5.34 -17.03
C PRO A 97 -12.52 4.64 -17.27
N GLU A 98 -11.51 4.90 -16.44
CA GLU A 98 -10.23 4.23 -16.58
C GLU A 98 -10.37 2.72 -16.36
N ASN A 99 -9.68 1.94 -17.19
CA ASN A 99 -9.68 0.49 -17.05
C ASN A 99 -8.66 0.07 -15.99
N VAL A 100 -9.15 -0.51 -14.90
CA VAL A 100 -8.33 -1.05 -13.82
C VAL A 100 -8.45 -2.57 -13.81
N GLY A 101 -7.35 -3.27 -14.08
CA GLY A 101 -7.30 -4.74 -14.01
C GLY A 101 -7.29 -5.23 -12.56
N LEU A 102 -8.13 -6.22 -12.25
CA LEU A 102 -8.04 -6.95 -10.99
C LEU A 102 -6.94 -7.99 -11.08
N ASN A 103 -6.02 -7.99 -10.13
CA ASN A 103 -4.91 -8.93 -10.08
C ASN A 103 -5.00 -9.81 -8.84
N PRO A 104 -5.55 -11.02 -8.94
CA PRO A 104 -5.78 -11.90 -7.79
C PRO A 104 -4.51 -12.60 -7.28
N THR A 105 -3.44 -12.58 -8.06
CA THR A 105 -2.21 -13.33 -7.75
C THR A 105 -1.04 -12.46 -7.31
N ARG A 106 -1.08 -11.15 -7.58
CA ARG A 106 -0.01 -10.27 -7.13
C ARG A 106 -0.05 -10.06 -5.62
N GLY A 107 1.11 -10.17 -5.01
CA GLY A 107 1.32 -9.86 -3.60
C GLY A 107 1.79 -8.42 -3.33
N PHE A 108 2.27 -8.18 -2.12
CA PHE A 108 2.81 -6.89 -1.69
C PHE A 108 4.31 -6.78 -1.95
N ASP A 109 4.75 -5.75 -2.65
CA ASP A 109 6.18 -5.45 -2.83
C ASP A 109 6.80 -4.81 -1.57
N HIS A 110 8.13 -4.72 -1.54
CA HIS A 110 8.83 -4.21 -0.36
C HIS A 110 8.51 -2.73 -0.07
N GLY A 111 8.18 -1.94 -1.06
CA GLY A 111 7.75 -0.56 -0.85
C GLY A 111 6.48 -0.47 0.00
N ALA A 112 5.62 -1.48 -0.09
CA ALA A 112 4.42 -1.59 0.73
C ALA A 112 4.73 -2.18 2.12
N TRP A 113 5.22 -3.43 2.19
CA TRP A 113 5.33 -4.12 3.48
C TRP A 113 6.42 -3.54 4.39
N ALA A 114 7.49 -2.94 3.86
CA ALA A 114 8.52 -2.32 4.68
C ALA A 114 7.99 -1.12 5.50
N VAL A 115 7.04 -0.38 4.95
CA VAL A 115 6.37 0.73 5.64
C VAL A 115 5.28 0.21 6.57
N LEU A 116 4.45 -0.69 6.09
CA LEU A 116 3.30 -1.22 6.84
C LEU A 116 3.73 -1.98 8.10
N LYS A 117 4.89 -2.62 8.08
CA LYS A 117 5.44 -3.33 9.24
C LYS A 117 5.67 -2.43 10.46
N PHE A 118 5.93 -1.14 10.25
CA PHE A 118 6.06 -0.17 11.33
C PHE A 118 4.78 0.60 11.64
N LEU A 119 3.95 0.85 10.63
CA LEU A 119 2.67 1.52 10.86
C LEU A 119 1.66 0.61 11.59
N TYR A 120 1.55 -0.63 11.17
CA TYR A 120 0.59 -1.60 11.69
C TYR A 120 1.23 -2.99 11.79
N PRO A 121 2.11 -3.20 12.79
CA PRO A 121 2.93 -4.42 12.90
C PRO A 121 2.12 -5.71 13.06
N ASP A 122 0.90 -5.63 13.55
CA ASP A 122 0.02 -6.80 13.75
C ASP A 122 -0.50 -7.40 12.43
N ALA A 123 -0.35 -6.68 11.31
CA ALA A 123 -0.78 -7.11 9.97
C ALA A 123 -2.26 -7.58 9.92
N ASP A 124 -3.12 -6.96 10.72
CA ASP A 124 -4.54 -7.35 10.88
C ASP A 124 -5.52 -6.45 10.10
N ILE A 125 -5.00 -5.45 9.40
CA ILE A 125 -5.79 -4.54 8.58
C ILE A 125 -5.70 -5.00 7.12
N PRO A 126 -6.83 -5.16 6.41
CA PRO A 126 -6.83 -5.51 5.01
C PRO A 126 -6.08 -4.47 4.16
N VAL A 127 -5.23 -4.93 3.25
CA VAL A 127 -4.42 -4.09 2.37
C VAL A 127 -4.70 -4.42 0.91
N VAL A 128 -4.92 -3.39 0.12
CA VAL A 128 -5.02 -3.45 -1.33
C VAL A 128 -3.96 -2.54 -1.91
N GLN A 129 -3.24 -3.02 -2.91
CA GLN A 129 -2.21 -2.24 -3.60
C GLN A 129 -2.67 -1.87 -5.00
N LEU A 130 -2.54 -0.58 -5.35
CA LEU A 130 -2.83 -0.03 -6.68
C LEU A 130 -1.53 0.29 -7.40
N SER A 131 -1.42 -0.09 -8.67
CA SER A 131 -0.25 0.23 -9.48
C SER A 131 -0.24 1.68 -9.96
N LEU A 132 0.93 2.15 -10.38
CA LEU A 132 1.08 3.33 -11.23
C LEU A 132 1.07 2.91 -12.70
N ASN A 133 0.56 3.79 -13.56
CA ASN A 133 0.55 3.57 -15.01
C ASN A 133 1.73 4.28 -15.67
N ARG A 134 2.72 3.50 -16.15
CA ARG A 134 3.94 4.04 -16.78
C ARG A 134 3.70 4.76 -18.12
N LEU A 135 2.51 4.63 -18.68
CA LEU A 135 2.13 5.25 -19.94
C LEU A 135 1.52 6.65 -19.77
N GLN A 136 1.34 7.08 -18.50
CA GLN A 136 0.66 8.31 -18.17
C GLN A 136 1.57 9.29 -17.40
N SER A 137 1.23 10.57 -17.48
CA SER A 137 1.98 11.64 -16.81
C SER A 137 1.72 11.68 -15.29
N ALA A 138 2.56 12.39 -14.55
CA ALA A 138 2.34 12.68 -13.13
C ALA A 138 1.05 13.47 -12.91
N GLU A 139 0.75 14.44 -13.79
CA GLU A 139 -0.49 15.23 -13.74
C GLU A 139 -1.74 14.35 -13.89
N TRP A 140 -1.69 13.37 -14.81
CA TRP A 140 -2.77 12.41 -14.97
C TRP A 140 -3.03 11.63 -13.69
N HIS A 141 -1.97 11.12 -13.03
CA HIS A 141 -2.08 10.42 -11.76
C HIS A 141 -2.64 11.32 -10.65
N PHE A 142 -2.19 12.55 -10.58
CA PHE A 142 -2.70 13.52 -9.62
C PHE A 142 -4.21 13.75 -9.78
N ASN A 143 -4.68 13.92 -11.01
CA ASN A 143 -6.10 14.13 -11.30
C ASN A 143 -6.93 12.85 -11.04
N LEU A 144 -6.40 11.68 -11.41
CA LEU A 144 -7.05 10.40 -11.15
C LEU A 144 -7.22 10.14 -9.66
N ALA A 145 -6.20 10.41 -8.87
CA ALA A 145 -6.18 10.16 -7.43
C ALA A 145 -7.28 10.92 -6.66
N LYS A 146 -7.76 12.05 -7.19
CA LYS A 146 -8.87 12.80 -6.58
C LYS A 146 -10.13 11.96 -6.44
N LYS A 147 -10.36 11.01 -7.36
CA LYS A 147 -11.50 10.09 -7.32
C LYS A 147 -11.45 9.13 -6.12
N LEU A 148 -10.27 8.83 -5.61
CA LEU A 148 -10.09 7.95 -4.45
C LEU A 148 -10.40 8.64 -3.11
N SER A 149 -10.59 9.95 -3.11
CA SER A 149 -10.83 10.72 -1.88
C SER A 149 -12.06 10.23 -1.10
N ALA A 150 -13.07 9.70 -1.78
CA ALA A 150 -14.27 9.15 -1.16
C ALA A 150 -13.99 7.98 -0.21
N LEU A 151 -12.96 7.19 -0.48
CA LEU A 151 -12.55 6.06 0.38
C LEU A 151 -12.16 6.49 1.78
N ARG A 152 -11.61 7.69 1.91
CA ARG A 152 -11.17 8.24 3.20
C ARG A 152 -12.33 8.45 4.18
N GLU A 153 -13.51 8.75 3.68
CA GLU A 153 -14.74 8.91 4.49
C GLU A 153 -15.30 7.56 4.94
N GLN A 154 -14.89 6.48 4.29
CA GLN A 154 -15.27 5.11 4.61
C GLN A 154 -14.30 4.41 5.56
N GLY A 155 -13.28 5.12 6.05
CA GLY A 155 -12.29 4.56 6.95
C GLY A 155 -11.09 3.91 6.26
N VAL A 156 -10.87 4.19 4.97
CA VAL A 156 -9.69 3.70 4.22
C VAL A 156 -8.55 4.71 4.35
N LEU A 157 -7.40 4.23 4.83
CA LEU A 157 -6.15 4.98 4.84
C LEU A 157 -5.46 4.81 3.48
N ILE A 158 -5.05 5.92 2.87
CA ILE A 158 -4.29 5.92 1.61
C ILE A 158 -2.82 6.24 1.93
N ILE A 159 -1.90 5.39 1.44
CA ILE A 159 -0.45 5.52 1.66
C ILE A 159 0.29 5.46 0.32
#